data_33cd59d998673bda592e65465e01e906
#
_entry.id   33cd59d998673bda592e65465e01e906
#
_cell.length_a   1.000
_cell.length_b   1.000
_cell.length_c   1.000
_cell.angle_alpha   90.00
_cell.angle_beta   90.00
_cell.angle_gamma   90.00
#
_symmetry.space_group_name_H-M   'P 1'
#
loop_
_entity.id
_entity.type
_entity.pdbx_description
1 polymer ?
#
loop_
_entity_poly.entity_id
_entity_poly.type
_entity_poly.pdbx_seq_one_letter_code
_entity_poly.pdbx_strand_id
1 'polypeptide(L)'
;MTQEQIMEIIPHRDPFLLIDTIEEMEVGKSVVATKYMKPDEFWFKGHFPEYPVVPGVLMLEMCAQAGAVAMLAMPENKGKIGFFGGVKEAKFRRQVVPGDLLRIEVEIIKVKGPVGVGKAIATVNGEKAVSAEISFAIK
;
A
#
# COMPACT_ATOMS: atom_id res chain seq x y z
N MET A 1 -13.43 -5.73 0.92
CA MET A 1 -13.54 -4.88 -0.29
C MET A 1 -12.72 -5.52 -1.40
N THR A 2 -13.33 -5.68 -2.55
CA THR A 2 -12.71 -6.27 -3.74
C THR A 2 -11.88 -5.24 -4.50
N GLN A 3 -11.11 -5.70 -5.51
CA GLN A 3 -10.37 -4.77 -6.37
C GLN A 3 -11.31 -3.82 -7.12
N GLU A 4 -12.47 -4.28 -7.57
CA GLU A 4 -13.44 -3.41 -8.22
C GLU A 4 -13.90 -2.28 -7.32
N GLN A 5 -14.14 -2.59 -6.05
CA GLN A 5 -14.53 -1.58 -5.06
C GLN A 5 -13.37 -0.63 -4.73
N ILE A 6 -12.14 -1.16 -4.69
CA ILE A 6 -10.94 -0.34 -4.50
C ILE A 6 -10.79 0.65 -5.66
N MET A 7 -11.03 0.19 -6.89
CA MET A 7 -10.95 1.03 -8.08
C MET A 7 -11.98 2.17 -8.11
N GLU A 8 -13.05 2.05 -7.35
CA GLU A 8 -14.01 3.14 -7.21
C GLU A 8 -13.47 4.27 -6.32
N ILE A 9 -12.45 3.99 -5.52
CA ILE A 9 -11.89 4.94 -4.56
C ILE A 9 -10.57 5.54 -5.06
N ILE A 10 -9.65 4.70 -5.55
CA ILE A 10 -8.35 5.15 -6.05
C ILE A 10 -8.26 5.00 -7.57
N PRO A 11 -7.52 5.91 -8.25
CA PRO A 11 -7.45 5.88 -9.72
C PRO A 11 -6.46 4.87 -10.30
N HIS A 12 -5.69 4.21 -9.46
CA HIS A 12 -4.70 3.22 -9.89
C HIS A 12 -5.36 2.09 -10.69
N ARG A 13 -4.67 1.61 -11.72
CA ARG A 13 -5.17 0.53 -12.59
C ARG A 13 -4.04 -0.45 -12.91
N ASP A 14 -4.41 -1.67 -13.33
CA ASP A 14 -3.43 -2.64 -13.81
C ASP A 14 -2.54 -2.00 -14.89
N PRO A 15 -1.21 -2.17 -14.85
CA PRO A 15 -0.47 -3.09 -13.98
C PRO A 15 0.00 -2.48 -12.65
N PHE A 16 -0.45 -1.27 -12.29
CA PHE A 16 0.04 -0.58 -11.09
C PHE A 16 -0.97 -0.49 -9.95
N LEU A 17 -2.06 -1.22 -10.02
CA LEU A 17 -2.92 -1.45 -8.86
C LEU A 17 -2.32 -2.62 -8.09
N LEU A 18 -1.66 -2.34 -6.98
CA LEU A 18 -0.79 -3.30 -6.30
C LEU A 18 -1.38 -3.92 -5.03
N ILE A 19 -2.62 -3.61 -4.69
CA ILE A 19 -3.29 -4.23 -3.54
C ILE A 19 -4.48 -5.06 -4.03
N ASP A 20 -4.73 -6.19 -3.38
CA ASP A 20 -5.79 -7.11 -3.81
C ASP A 20 -7.10 -6.89 -3.09
N THR A 21 -7.05 -6.69 -1.77
CA THR A 21 -8.27 -6.54 -0.95
C THR A 21 -8.06 -5.51 0.12
N ILE A 22 -9.18 -4.96 0.60
CA ILE A 22 -9.24 -4.24 1.87
C ILE A 22 -10.04 -5.13 2.81
N GLU A 23 -9.41 -5.58 3.89
CA GLU A 23 -10.02 -6.44 4.89
C GLU A 23 -10.79 -5.63 5.93
N GLU A 24 -10.21 -4.51 6.36
CA GLU A 24 -10.79 -3.63 7.37
C GLU A 24 -10.45 -2.19 7.01
N MET A 25 -11.37 -1.27 7.30
CA MET A 25 -11.11 0.15 7.11
C MET A 25 -11.99 0.99 8.03
N GLU A 26 -11.37 1.96 8.68
CA GLU A 26 -12.07 3.06 9.30
C GLU A 26 -11.71 4.31 8.49
N VAL A 27 -12.67 4.83 7.74
CA VAL A 27 -12.45 5.89 6.76
C VAL A 27 -11.70 7.08 7.38
N GLY A 28 -10.61 7.46 6.74
CA GLY A 28 -9.77 8.57 7.19
C GLY A 28 -8.88 8.25 8.38
N LYS A 29 -8.93 7.03 8.93
CA LYS A 29 -8.19 6.67 10.14
C LYS A 29 -7.26 5.48 9.98
N SER A 30 -7.77 4.37 9.45
CA SER A 30 -6.97 3.14 9.36
C SER A 30 -7.47 2.23 8.27
N VAL A 31 -6.58 1.35 7.81
CA VAL A 31 -6.89 0.38 6.77
C VAL A 31 -6.02 -0.85 6.93
N VAL A 32 -6.59 -2.01 6.65
CA VAL A 32 -5.86 -3.27 6.52
C VAL A 32 -6.11 -3.79 5.12
N ALA A 33 -5.04 -3.95 4.36
CA ALA A 33 -5.08 -4.43 2.99
C ALA A 33 -4.25 -5.69 2.84
N THR A 34 -4.48 -6.44 1.78
CA THR A 34 -3.66 -7.61 1.45
C THR A 34 -3.17 -7.54 0.01
N LYS A 35 -2.01 -8.16 -0.20
CA LYS A 35 -1.44 -8.42 -1.53
C LYS A 35 -0.85 -9.80 -1.54
N TYR A 36 -1.40 -10.69 -2.38
CA TYR A 36 -0.79 -11.98 -2.64
C TYR A 36 0.25 -11.85 -3.74
N MET A 37 1.46 -12.32 -3.51
CA MET A 37 2.56 -12.25 -4.47
C MET A 37 2.49 -13.41 -5.45
N LYS A 38 1.83 -13.19 -6.59
CA LYS A 38 1.76 -14.22 -7.64
C LYS A 38 3.13 -14.40 -8.29
N PRO A 39 3.50 -15.63 -8.65
CA PRO A 39 4.79 -15.87 -9.31
C PRO A 39 4.99 -15.11 -10.62
N ASP A 40 3.90 -14.73 -11.30
CA ASP A 40 3.93 -14.02 -12.58
C ASP A 40 3.81 -12.49 -12.45
N GLU A 41 3.96 -11.94 -11.24
CA GLU A 41 3.99 -10.49 -11.09
C GLU A 41 5.11 -9.91 -11.95
N PHE A 42 4.85 -8.75 -12.56
CA PHE A 42 5.76 -8.18 -13.58
C PHE A 42 7.18 -7.91 -13.06
N TRP A 43 7.34 -7.63 -11.75
CA TRP A 43 8.66 -7.31 -11.19
C TRP A 43 9.56 -8.52 -10.97
N PHE A 44 9.01 -9.73 -10.82
CA PHE A 44 9.82 -10.91 -10.51
C PHE A 44 10.73 -11.33 -11.65
N LYS A 45 10.34 -11.05 -12.88
CA LYS A 45 11.11 -11.41 -14.07
C LYS A 45 12.50 -10.76 -14.07
N GLY A 46 12.58 -9.53 -13.58
CA GLY A 46 13.83 -8.77 -13.56
C GLY A 46 14.45 -8.59 -12.19
N HIS A 47 13.73 -8.93 -11.12
CA HIS A 47 14.19 -8.62 -9.76
C HIS A 47 14.04 -9.83 -8.81
N PHE A 48 14.79 -10.89 -8.98
CA PHE A 48 15.85 -11.14 -9.98
C PHE A 48 15.55 -12.46 -10.70
N PRO A 49 16.04 -12.69 -11.91
CA PRO A 49 15.69 -13.91 -12.67
C PRO A 49 15.89 -15.22 -11.91
N GLU A 50 17.00 -15.35 -11.17
CA GLU A 50 17.31 -16.56 -10.40
C GLU A 50 16.97 -16.45 -8.92
N TYR A 51 16.53 -15.29 -8.47
CA TYR A 51 16.18 -15.07 -7.07
C TYR A 51 15.08 -14.01 -6.97
N PRO A 52 13.84 -14.40 -7.28
CA PRO A 52 12.73 -13.44 -7.31
C PRO A 52 12.38 -12.95 -5.90
N VAL A 53 12.44 -11.63 -5.74
CA VAL A 53 12.02 -10.95 -4.50
C VAL A 53 11.23 -9.70 -4.86
N VAL A 54 10.32 -9.31 -4.00
CA VAL A 54 9.55 -8.08 -4.20
C VAL A 54 10.47 -6.89 -3.96
N PRO A 55 10.56 -5.96 -4.92
CA PRO A 55 11.32 -4.72 -4.69
C PRO A 55 10.79 -3.96 -3.48
N GLY A 56 11.70 -3.54 -2.59
CA GLY A 56 11.29 -2.81 -1.39
C GLY A 56 10.48 -1.56 -1.70
N VAL A 57 10.86 -0.83 -2.73
CA VAL A 57 10.14 0.39 -3.12
C VAL A 57 8.70 0.11 -3.56
N LEU A 58 8.42 -1.07 -4.12
CA LEU A 58 7.06 -1.45 -4.48
C LEU A 58 6.25 -1.79 -3.23
N MET A 59 6.87 -2.34 -2.20
CA MET A 59 6.16 -2.54 -0.93
C MET A 59 5.78 -1.21 -0.30
N LEU A 60 6.62 -0.19 -0.41
CA LEU A 60 6.26 1.17 0.01
C LEU A 60 5.08 1.69 -0.81
N GLU A 61 5.07 1.45 -2.11
CA GLU A 61 3.95 1.83 -2.96
C GLU A 61 2.66 1.11 -2.56
N MET A 62 2.73 -0.18 -2.24
CA MET A 62 1.57 -0.95 -1.76
C MET A 62 1.01 -0.34 -0.48
N CYS A 63 1.88 0.04 0.45
CA CYS A 63 1.47 0.72 1.68
C CYS A 63 0.82 2.07 1.37
N ALA A 64 1.38 2.82 0.43
CA ALA A 64 0.83 4.11 0.04
C ALA A 64 -0.55 3.96 -0.60
N GLN A 65 -0.74 2.95 -1.44
CA GLN A 65 -2.05 2.69 -2.06
C GLN A 65 -3.08 2.33 -1.00
N ALA A 66 -2.72 1.50 -0.04
CA ALA A 66 -3.62 1.15 1.06
C ALA A 66 -4.03 2.40 1.85
N GLY A 67 -3.05 3.24 2.21
CA GLY A 67 -3.33 4.50 2.91
C GLY A 67 -4.17 5.45 2.08
N ALA A 68 -3.93 5.49 0.76
CA ALA A 68 -4.72 6.30 -0.16
C ALA A 68 -6.18 5.87 -0.18
N VAL A 69 -6.48 4.57 -0.07
CA VAL A 69 -7.86 4.10 0.01
C VAL A 69 -8.56 4.71 1.23
N ALA A 70 -7.92 4.69 2.39
CA ALA A 70 -8.51 5.27 3.61
C ALA A 70 -8.73 6.78 3.47
N MET A 71 -7.80 7.50 2.87
CA MET A 71 -7.89 8.95 2.69
C MET A 71 -8.91 9.33 1.63
N LEU A 72 -8.92 8.65 0.49
CA LEU A 72 -9.79 9.00 -0.64
C LEU A 72 -11.21 8.46 -0.46
N ALA A 73 -11.44 7.58 0.49
CA ALA A 73 -12.79 7.14 0.87
C ALA A 73 -13.53 8.22 1.66
N MET A 74 -12.83 9.23 2.18
CA MET A 74 -13.49 10.37 2.84
C MET A 74 -14.33 11.13 1.81
N PRO A 75 -15.59 11.51 2.14
CA PRO A 75 -16.46 12.17 1.17
C PRO A 75 -15.88 13.42 0.53
N GLU A 76 -15.14 14.21 1.30
CA GLU A 76 -14.50 15.45 0.82
C GLU A 76 -13.38 15.20 -0.18
N ASN A 77 -12.87 13.97 -0.25
CA ASN A 77 -11.77 13.60 -1.15
C ASN A 77 -12.23 12.82 -2.38
N LYS A 78 -13.53 12.63 -2.54
CA LYS A 78 -14.07 11.85 -3.66
C LYS A 78 -13.60 12.41 -5.00
N GLY A 79 -13.05 11.52 -5.85
CA GLY A 79 -12.58 11.88 -7.18
C GLY A 79 -11.19 12.51 -7.21
N LYS A 80 -10.56 12.68 -6.06
CA LYS A 80 -9.19 13.21 -5.99
C LYS A 80 -8.14 12.12 -6.20
N ILE A 81 -6.91 12.54 -6.33
CA ILE A 81 -5.75 11.66 -6.53
C ILE A 81 -4.79 11.84 -5.36
N GLY A 82 -4.20 10.74 -4.91
CA GLY A 82 -3.18 10.77 -3.88
C GLY A 82 -1.79 10.58 -4.49
N PHE A 83 -0.87 11.42 -4.06
CA PHE A 83 0.54 11.36 -4.48
C PHE A 83 1.43 11.16 -3.26
N PHE A 84 2.57 10.49 -3.46
CA PHE A 84 3.59 10.47 -2.43
C PHE A 84 4.07 11.90 -2.13
N GLY A 85 4.06 12.26 -0.86
CA GLY A 85 4.67 13.51 -0.39
C GLY A 85 6.04 13.29 0.20
N GLY A 86 6.25 12.14 0.83
CA GLY A 86 7.52 11.79 1.44
C GLY A 86 7.47 10.46 2.16
N VAL A 87 8.64 9.93 2.48
CA VAL A 87 8.79 8.69 3.23
C VAL A 87 9.86 8.92 4.29
N LYS A 88 9.54 8.56 5.54
CA LYS A 88 10.49 8.62 6.65
C LYS A 88 10.65 7.25 7.29
N GLU A 89 11.86 6.99 7.76
CA GLU A 89 12.17 5.81 8.58
C GLU A 89 11.74 4.49 7.93
N ALA A 90 11.90 4.40 6.60
CA ALA A 90 11.61 3.17 5.90
C ALA A 90 12.62 2.09 6.28
N LYS A 91 12.12 0.95 6.74
CA LYS A 91 12.95 -0.18 7.14
C LYS A 91 12.43 -1.44 6.47
N PHE A 92 13.34 -2.19 5.88
CA PHE A 92 13.05 -3.45 5.18
C PHE A 92 13.66 -4.58 6.00
N ARG A 93 12.83 -5.40 6.64
CA ARG A 93 13.27 -6.35 7.66
C ARG A 93 13.29 -7.80 7.20
N ARG A 94 12.56 -8.13 6.14
CA ARG A 94 12.61 -9.46 5.55
C ARG A 94 12.31 -9.36 4.06
N GLN A 95 12.83 -10.31 3.31
CA GLN A 95 12.50 -10.45 1.90
C GLN A 95 11.10 -11.03 1.75
N VAL A 96 10.38 -10.55 0.74
CA VAL A 96 9.07 -11.06 0.37
C VAL A 96 9.21 -11.69 -1.01
N VAL A 97 8.73 -12.92 -1.13
CA VAL A 97 8.97 -13.77 -2.31
C VAL A 97 7.64 -14.23 -2.91
N PRO A 98 7.68 -14.78 -4.14
CA PRO A 98 6.46 -15.35 -4.74
C PRO A 98 5.77 -16.33 -3.81
N GLY A 99 4.43 -16.24 -3.71
CA GLY A 99 3.63 -17.08 -2.84
C GLY A 99 3.36 -16.48 -1.47
N ASP A 100 4.06 -15.43 -1.08
CA ASP A 100 3.80 -14.75 0.19
C ASP A 100 2.52 -13.92 0.12
N LEU A 101 1.78 -13.89 1.21
CA LEU A 101 0.65 -13.00 1.40
C LEU A 101 1.10 -11.85 2.29
N LEU A 102 1.15 -10.66 1.73
CA LEU A 102 1.53 -9.45 2.47
C LEU A 102 0.28 -8.83 3.09
N ARG A 103 0.30 -8.65 4.41
CA ARG A 103 -0.73 -7.94 5.16
C ARG A 103 -0.22 -6.53 5.44
N ILE A 104 -0.97 -5.54 4.99
CA ILE A 104 -0.56 -4.13 5.05
C ILE A 104 -1.50 -3.40 6.00
N GLU A 105 -0.94 -2.79 7.04
CA GLU A 105 -1.69 -1.98 7.99
C GLU A 105 -1.20 -0.55 7.91
N VAL A 106 -2.12 0.39 7.70
CA VAL A 106 -1.79 1.82 7.70
C VAL A 106 -2.71 2.53 8.67
N GLU A 107 -2.11 3.31 9.56
CA GLU A 107 -2.83 4.19 10.48
C GLU A 107 -2.56 5.63 10.08
N ILE A 108 -3.61 6.40 9.81
CA ILE A 108 -3.48 7.83 9.47
C ILE A 108 -3.30 8.57 10.79
N ILE A 109 -2.09 9.08 11.02
CA ILE A 109 -1.72 9.70 12.30
C ILE A 109 -1.85 11.22 12.28
N LYS A 110 -1.98 11.82 11.09
CA LYS A 110 -2.09 13.27 10.98
C LYS A 110 -2.73 13.63 9.64
N VAL A 111 -3.62 14.59 9.65
CA VAL A 111 -4.18 15.21 8.44
C VAL A 111 -4.10 16.72 8.61
N LYS A 112 -3.47 17.40 7.67
CA LYS A 112 -3.35 18.85 7.67
C LYS A 112 -3.57 19.36 6.25
N GLY A 113 -4.75 19.95 6.01
CA GLY A 113 -5.13 20.39 4.67
C GLY A 113 -5.12 19.22 3.69
N PRO A 114 -4.45 19.35 2.53
CA PRO A 114 -4.38 18.29 1.54
C PRO A 114 -3.35 17.20 1.87
N VAL A 115 -2.65 17.30 3.01
CA VAL A 115 -1.59 16.37 3.36
C VAL A 115 -2.03 15.44 4.47
N GLY A 116 -1.88 14.12 4.25
CA GLY A 116 -2.07 13.11 5.26
C GLY A 116 -0.75 12.41 5.55
N VAL A 117 -0.58 11.95 6.78
CA VAL A 117 0.59 11.16 7.18
C VAL A 117 0.10 9.85 7.75
N GLY A 118 0.62 8.75 7.22
CA GLY A 118 0.27 7.40 7.65
C GLY A 118 1.49 6.66 8.17
N LYS A 119 1.26 5.84 9.18
CA LYS A 119 2.25 4.90 9.70
C LYS A 119 1.91 3.53 9.14
N ALA A 120 2.81 2.96 8.36
CA ALA A 120 2.58 1.71 7.64
C ALA A 120 3.45 0.58 8.17
N ILE A 121 2.85 -0.59 8.30
CA ILE A 121 3.55 -1.83 8.66
C ILE A 121 2.99 -2.92 7.75
N ALA A 122 3.88 -3.63 7.06
CA ALA A 122 3.48 -4.79 6.27
C ALA A 122 4.16 -6.04 6.81
N THR A 123 3.40 -7.12 6.91
CA THR A 123 3.85 -8.37 7.51
C THR A 123 3.55 -9.56 6.62
N VAL A 124 4.36 -10.61 6.75
CA VAL A 124 4.09 -11.93 6.16
C VAL A 124 4.09 -12.92 7.32
N ASN A 125 2.98 -13.64 7.50
CA ASN A 125 2.82 -14.59 8.62
C ASN A 125 3.18 -13.98 9.98
N GLY A 126 2.80 -12.70 10.20
CA GLY A 126 3.07 -12.00 11.44
C GLY A 126 4.47 -11.42 11.58
N GLU A 127 5.36 -11.70 10.62
CA GLU A 127 6.73 -11.19 10.64
C GLU A 127 6.83 -9.90 9.82
N LYS A 128 7.39 -8.85 10.41
CA LYS A 128 7.51 -7.55 9.74
C LYS A 128 8.41 -7.65 8.51
N ALA A 129 7.89 -7.20 7.37
CA ALA A 129 8.65 -7.10 6.12
C ALA A 129 9.10 -5.66 5.89
N VAL A 130 8.19 -4.71 6.04
CA VAL A 130 8.52 -3.29 5.86
C VAL A 130 7.73 -2.44 6.85
N SER A 131 8.34 -1.36 7.30
CA SER A 131 7.66 -0.32 8.08
C SER A 131 8.14 1.05 7.60
N ALA A 132 7.25 2.04 7.62
CA ALA A 132 7.57 3.40 7.18
C ALA A 132 6.52 4.39 7.67
N GLU A 133 6.91 5.66 7.69
CA GLU A 133 5.97 6.75 7.81
C GLU A 133 5.86 7.39 6.42
N ILE A 134 4.64 7.48 5.90
CA ILE A 134 4.39 7.93 4.53
C ILE A 134 3.52 9.18 4.56
N SER A 135 3.92 10.20 3.80
CA SER A 135 3.11 11.40 3.60
C SER A 135 2.43 11.34 2.25
N PHE A 136 1.15 11.72 2.23
CA PHE A 136 0.32 11.75 1.03
C PHE A 136 -0.09 13.18 0.73
N ALA A 137 -0.06 13.59 -0.52
CA ALA A 137 -0.66 14.84 -0.97
C ALA A 137 -1.92 14.48 -1.77
N ILE A 138 -3.04 15.04 -1.36
CA ILE A 138 -4.34 14.79 -2.01
C ILE A 138 -4.68 15.96 -2.92
N LYS A 139 -4.99 15.67 -4.17
CA LYS A 139 -5.20 16.72 -5.15
C LYS A 139 -6.34 16.41 -6.10
#